data_488e501a12bdd0c9ddf66acd4239e00f
#
_entry.id   488e501a12bdd0c9ddf66acd4239e00f
#
_cell.length_a   1.000
_cell.length_b   1.000
_cell.length_c   1.000
_cell.angle_alpha   90.00
_cell.angle_beta   90.00
_cell.angle_gamma   90.00
#
_symmetry.space_group_name_H-M   'P 1'
#
loop_
_entity.id
_entity.type
_entity.pdbx_description
1 polymer ?
#
loop_
_entity_poly.entity_id
_entity_poly.type
_entity_poly.pdbx_seq_one_letter_code
_entity_poly.pdbx_strand_id
1 'polypeptide(L)'
;RKYSAINMAKRDVFDWDEILKGIDVFYFSGVTPAVSDEMAAACKDALAACRAKGITTVCDVNYRGKMWSPEKSQATMRKLLPLVDICIANDEDAPAGLGMTCVSGSLAHGIEERDTYVEMARQICAEYGCKKVASVVRNISCVERSIWMGMLFDAESGEHWFSPAHDVHVLEGVAAGDAFNAGLVHALINDFDPQDAVNYAIAASILKLT
;
A
#
# COMPACT_ATOMS: atom_id res chain seq x y z
N ARG A 1 18.07 0.23 -14.70
CA ARG A 1 16.62 0.52 -14.83
C ARG A 1 16.30 1.32 -16.09
N LYS A 2 17.11 2.30 -16.49
CA LYS A 2 16.87 3.18 -17.65
C LYS A 2 16.51 2.43 -18.97
N TYR A 3 17.01 1.21 -19.14
CA TYR A 3 16.79 0.37 -20.33
C TYR A 3 15.95 -0.88 -20.04
N SER A 4 15.19 -0.90 -18.93
CA SER A 4 14.25 -2.00 -18.68
C SER A 4 13.04 -1.87 -19.61
N ALA A 5 12.43 -3.01 -19.97
CA ALA A 5 11.26 -3.04 -20.83
C ALA A 5 10.14 -2.14 -20.31
N ILE A 6 9.87 -2.18 -19.02
CA ILE A 6 8.83 -1.35 -18.39
C ILE A 6 9.12 0.15 -18.47
N ASN A 7 10.41 0.56 -18.39
CA ASN A 7 10.76 1.98 -18.52
C ASN A 7 10.68 2.49 -19.97
N MET A 8 10.78 1.58 -20.95
CA MET A 8 10.70 1.90 -22.37
C MET A 8 9.29 1.73 -22.93
N ALA A 9 8.41 1.06 -22.20
CA ALA A 9 7.04 0.85 -22.62
C ALA A 9 6.26 2.17 -22.72
N LYS A 10 5.36 2.24 -23.68
CA LYS A 10 4.41 3.33 -23.83
C LYS A 10 3.06 2.92 -23.25
N ARG A 11 2.27 3.90 -22.80
CA ARG A 11 0.96 3.63 -22.18
C ARG A 11 -0.02 2.91 -23.11
N ASP A 12 0.13 3.10 -24.41
CA ASP A 12 -0.75 2.55 -25.46
C ASP A 12 -0.49 1.08 -25.80
N VAL A 13 0.58 0.48 -25.26
CA VAL A 13 0.84 -0.96 -25.45
C VAL A 13 -0.03 -1.85 -24.55
N PHE A 14 -0.71 -1.26 -23.56
CA PHE A 14 -1.56 -1.99 -22.63
C PHE A 14 -3.03 -1.96 -23.08
N ASP A 15 -3.53 -3.09 -23.56
CA ASP A 15 -4.96 -3.28 -23.82
C ASP A 15 -5.67 -3.63 -22.51
N TRP A 16 -6.13 -2.59 -21.79
CA TRP A 16 -6.78 -2.78 -20.49
C TRP A 16 -8.10 -3.54 -20.58
N ASP A 17 -8.78 -3.51 -21.73
CA ASP A 17 -10.00 -4.29 -21.91
C ASP A 17 -9.72 -5.79 -21.98
N GLU A 18 -8.59 -6.15 -22.59
CA GLU A 18 -8.14 -7.55 -22.63
C GLU A 18 -7.50 -7.99 -21.31
N ILE A 19 -6.61 -7.16 -20.76
CA ILE A 19 -5.85 -7.47 -19.52
C ILE A 19 -6.77 -7.68 -18.33
N LEU A 20 -7.87 -6.91 -18.24
CA LEU A 20 -8.78 -6.92 -17.09
C LEU A 20 -9.94 -7.90 -17.23
N LYS A 21 -9.97 -8.78 -18.24
CA LYS A 21 -10.98 -9.82 -18.35
C LYS A 21 -10.86 -10.85 -17.23
N GLY A 22 -11.96 -11.07 -16.50
CA GLY A 22 -12.03 -12.05 -15.42
C GLY A 22 -11.17 -11.70 -14.20
N ILE A 23 -10.85 -10.41 -14.01
CA ILE A 23 -10.11 -9.91 -12.88
C ILE A 23 -11.07 -9.30 -11.86
N ASP A 24 -10.94 -9.70 -10.60
CA ASP A 24 -11.72 -9.17 -9.47
C ASP A 24 -10.98 -8.05 -8.74
N VAL A 25 -9.64 -8.13 -8.70
CA VAL A 25 -8.79 -7.16 -8.01
C VAL A 25 -7.61 -6.76 -8.88
N PHE A 26 -7.36 -5.47 -8.98
CA PHE A 26 -6.18 -4.89 -9.61
C PHE A 26 -5.29 -4.26 -8.53
N TYR A 27 -4.11 -4.85 -8.34
CA TYR A 27 -3.09 -4.35 -7.41
C TYR A 27 -1.92 -3.72 -8.16
N PHE A 28 -1.45 -2.57 -7.68
CA PHE A 28 -0.19 -1.99 -8.15
C PHE A 28 0.59 -1.35 -7.00
N SER A 29 1.90 -1.27 -7.18
CA SER A 29 2.82 -0.55 -6.28
C SER A 29 3.16 0.83 -6.84
N GLY A 30 3.34 1.83 -5.98
CA GLY A 30 3.81 3.16 -6.30
C GLY A 30 5.20 3.19 -6.96
N VAL A 31 5.92 2.07 -6.93
CA VAL A 31 7.14 1.87 -7.74
C VAL A 31 6.83 1.95 -9.24
N THR A 32 5.67 1.46 -9.69
CA THR A 32 5.29 1.45 -11.11
C THR A 32 5.16 2.86 -11.70
N PRO A 33 4.34 3.76 -11.14
CA PRO A 33 4.25 5.13 -11.65
C PRO A 33 5.54 5.94 -11.46
N ALA A 34 6.42 5.54 -10.54
CA ALA A 34 7.72 6.17 -10.33
C ALA A 34 8.75 5.85 -11.44
N VAL A 35 8.51 4.80 -12.24
CA VAL A 35 9.42 4.38 -13.33
C VAL A 35 9.51 5.44 -14.42
N SER A 36 8.37 5.96 -14.89
CA SER A 36 8.29 6.98 -15.93
C SER A 36 6.91 7.66 -15.96
N ASP A 37 6.81 8.80 -16.65
CA ASP A 37 5.52 9.49 -16.84
C ASP A 37 4.54 8.65 -17.70
N GLU A 38 5.06 7.83 -18.62
CA GLU A 38 4.27 6.86 -19.39
C GLU A 38 3.64 5.81 -18.47
N MET A 39 4.39 5.30 -17.49
CA MET A 39 3.88 4.33 -16.53
C MET A 39 2.91 4.96 -15.53
N ALA A 40 3.13 6.20 -15.12
CA ALA A 40 2.15 6.93 -14.32
C ALA A 40 0.82 7.12 -15.07
N ALA A 41 0.89 7.41 -16.38
CA ALA A 41 -0.29 7.51 -17.23
C ALA A 41 -0.96 6.14 -17.44
N ALA A 42 -0.18 5.07 -17.67
CA ALA A 42 -0.70 3.70 -17.78
C ALA A 42 -1.42 3.24 -16.51
N CYS A 43 -0.87 3.53 -15.32
CA CYS A 43 -1.56 3.25 -14.05
C CYS A 43 -2.90 3.97 -13.97
N LYS A 44 -2.97 5.24 -14.39
CA LYS A 44 -4.22 5.99 -14.39
C LYS A 44 -5.26 5.38 -15.34
N ASP A 45 -4.83 4.96 -16.54
CA ASP A 45 -5.71 4.32 -17.51
C ASP A 45 -6.24 2.98 -16.99
N ALA A 46 -5.36 2.17 -16.37
CA ALA A 46 -5.75 0.92 -15.71
C ALA A 46 -6.81 1.15 -14.63
N LEU A 47 -6.58 2.11 -13.73
CA LEU A 47 -7.52 2.44 -12.66
C LEU A 47 -8.87 2.94 -13.20
N ALA A 48 -8.86 3.75 -14.25
CA ALA A 48 -10.09 4.20 -14.91
C ALA A 48 -10.86 3.03 -15.53
N ALA A 49 -10.16 2.10 -16.18
CA ALA A 49 -10.75 0.89 -16.75
C ALA A 49 -11.30 -0.05 -15.65
N CYS A 50 -10.57 -0.22 -14.54
CA CYS A 50 -11.04 -0.98 -13.38
C CYS A 50 -12.33 -0.40 -12.81
N ARG A 51 -12.38 0.92 -12.61
CA ARG A 51 -13.58 1.60 -12.10
C ARG A 51 -14.77 1.40 -13.02
N ALA A 52 -14.58 1.48 -14.35
CA ALA A 52 -15.65 1.26 -15.34
C ALA A 52 -16.18 -0.18 -15.31
N LYS A 53 -15.37 -1.15 -14.88
CA LYS A 53 -15.70 -2.58 -14.82
C LYS A 53 -16.10 -3.04 -13.41
N GLY A 54 -16.07 -2.18 -12.40
CA GLY A 54 -16.36 -2.53 -11.00
C GLY A 54 -15.28 -3.42 -10.35
N ILE A 55 -14.06 -3.39 -10.86
CA ILE A 55 -12.91 -4.14 -10.33
C ILE A 55 -12.35 -3.38 -9.13
N THR A 56 -12.16 -4.08 -8.01
CA THR A 56 -11.55 -3.51 -6.81
C THR A 56 -10.09 -3.14 -7.06
N THR A 57 -9.69 -1.94 -6.63
CA THR A 57 -8.35 -1.42 -6.87
C THR A 57 -7.57 -1.26 -5.57
N VAL A 58 -6.33 -1.73 -5.57
CA VAL A 58 -5.41 -1.68 -4.42
C VAL A 58 -4.11 -1.00 -4.82
N CYS A 59 -3.66 -0.05 -4.02
CA CYS A 59 -2.40 0.66 -4.20
C CYS A 59 -1.54 0.56 -2.95
N ASP A 60 -0.35 0.00 -3.06
CA ASP A 60 0.73 0.20 -2.09
C ASP A 60 1.53 1.45 -2.48
N VAL A 61 1.51 2.48 -1.64
CA VAL A 61 2.20 3.76 -1.89
C VAL A 61 3.68 3.55 -2.13
N ASN A 62 4.32 2.72 -1.34
CA ASN A 62 5.67 2.18 -1.54
C ASN A 62 6.67 3.22 -2.07
N TYR A 63 6.75 4.37 -1.40
CA TYR A 63 7.59 5.48 -1.83
C TYR A 63 9.08 5.08 -1.90
N ARG A 64 9.74 5.50 -2.96
CA ARG A 64 11.16 5.24 -3.17
C ARG A 64 11.89 6.51 -3.59
N GLY A 65 12.48 7.22 -2.64
CA GLY A 65 13.20 8.49 -2.86
C GLY A 65 14.35 8.41 -3.88
N LYS A 66 14.85 7.20 -4.19
CA LYS A 66 15.84 6.98 -5.28
C LYS A 66 15.23 7.00 -6.69
N MET A 67 13.90 6.99 -6.81
CA MET A 67 13.20 6.94 -8.10
C MET A 67 12.57 8.28 -8.47
N TRP A 68 12.02 8.99 -7.51
CA TRP A 68 11.37 10.27 -7.70
C TRP A 68 11.42 11.14 -6.43
N SER A 69 11.20 12.44 -6.61
CA SER A 69 11.14 13.37 -5.48
C SER A 69 9.79 13.28 -4.76
N PRO A 70 9.69 13.73 -3.50
CA PRO A 70 8.42 13.82 -2.78
C PRO A 70 7.35 14.61 -3.55
N GLU A 71 7.72 15.75 -4.13
CA GLU A 71 6.80 16.62 -4.87
C GLU A 71 6.21 15.88 -6.09
N LYS A 72 7.05 15.14 -6.83
CA LYS A 72 6.59 14.35 -7.98
C LYS A 72 5.70 13.19 -7.54
N SER A 73 6.05 12.52 -6.44
CA SER A 73 5.23 11.46 -5.86
C SER A 73 3.85 11.99 -5.48
N GLN A 74 3.80 13.04 -4.67
CA GLN A 74 2.56 13.67 -4.20
C GLN A 74 1.68 14.13 -5.36
N ALA A 75 2.28 14.81 -6.35
CA ALA A 75 1.54 15.27 -7.53
C ALA A 75 0.97 14.13 -8.38
N THR A 76 1.64 12.97 -8.41
CA THR A 76 1.20 11.78 -9.12
C THR A 76 0.13 11.04 -8.32
N MET A 77 0.36 10.80 -7.03
CA MET A 77 -0.57 10.08 -6.16
C MET A 77 -1.91 10.82 -6.00
N ARG A 78 -1.91 12.16 -5.97
CA ARG A 78 -3.16 12.96 -6.02
C ARG A 78 -4.02 12.70 -7.24
N LYS A 79 -3.45 12.18 -8.34
CA LYS A 79 -4.19 11.82 -9.56
C LYS A 79 -4.63 10.37 -9.59
N LEU A 80 -3.94 9.48 -8.86
CA LEU A 80 -4.18 8.04 -8.87
C LEU A 80 -5.09 7.60 -7.73
N LEU A 81 -4.81 8.03 -6.48
CA LEU A 81 -5.51 7.58 -5.29
C LEU A 81 -7.02 7.86 -5.28
N PRO A 82 -7.56 8.94 -5.89
CA PRO A 82 -9.01 9.08 -6.03
C PRO A 82 -9.71 7.98 -6.86
N LEU A 83 -8.94 7.11 -7.51
CA LEU A 83 -9.42 5.96 -8.27
C LEU A 83 -9.13 4.63 -7.55
N VAL A 84 -8.61 4.67 -6.32
CA VAL A 84 -8.17 3.52 -5.54
C VAL A 84 -9.17 3.24 -4.42
N ASP A 85 -9.60 1.98 -4.29
CA ASP A 85 -10.49 1.56 -3.21
C ASP A 85 -9.72 1.30 -1.91
N ILE A 86 -8.55 0.65 -1.99
CA ILE A 86 -7.76 0.25 -0.82
C ILE A 86 -6.34 0.81 -0.96
N CYS A 87 -5.95 1.67 -0.03
CA CYS A 87 -4.62 2.24 0.03
C CYS A 87 -3.78 1.53 1.11
N ILE A 88 -2.57 1.11 0.77
CA ILE A 88 -1.60 0.60 1.73
C ILE A 88 -0.50 1.64 1.85
N ALA A 89 -0.31 2.18 3.04
CA ALA A 89 0.68 3.21 3.31
C ALA A 89 1.24 3.05 4.72
N ASN A 90 2.54 3.26 4.85
CA ASN A 90 3.24 3.20 6.12
C ASN A 90 3.70 4.59 6.52
N ASP A 91 4.21 4.71 7.74
CA ASP A 91 4.76 5.95 8.31
C ASP A 91 5.90 6.56 7.51
N GLU A 92 6.69 5.75 6.79
CA GLU A 92 7.72 6.24 5.87
C GLU A 92 7.15 6.77 4.55
N ASP A 93 6.10 6.12 4.05
CA ASP A 93 5.49 6.42 2.75
C ASP A 93 4.60 7.67 2.80
N ALA A 94 3.84 7.83 3.89
CA ALA A 94 2.82 8.86 3.99
C ALA A 94 3.39 10.29 3.99
N PRO A 95 4.43 10.63 4.77
CA PRO A 95 5.01 11.96 4.72
C PRO A 95 5.63 12.30 3.36
N ALA A 96 6.49 11.44 2.85
CA ALA A 96 7.22 11.70 1.61
C ALA A 96 6.36 11.48 0.37
N GLY A 97 5.63 10.36 0.33
CA GLY A 97 4.85 9.95 -0.84
C GLY A 97 3.53 10.71 -1.01
N LEU A 98 2.86 11.06 0.08
CA LEU A 98 1.54 11.69 0.09
C LEU A 98 1.53 13.12 0.67
N GLY A 99 2.57 13.54 1.39
CA GLY A 99 2.63 14.84 2.07
C GLY A 99 1.87 14.90 3.40
N MET A 100 1.57 13.75 3.99
CA MET A 100 0.91 13.67 5.30
C MET A 100 1.87 14.04 6.42
N THR A 101 1.38 14.69 7.47
CA THR A 101 2.21 15.16 8.59
C THR A 101 1.80 14.59 9.94
N CYS A 102 0.79 13.73 9.98
CA CYS A 102 0.26 13.13 11.20
C CYS A 102 1.12 12.00 11.77
N VAL A 103 2.03 11.43 10.98
CA VAL A 103 2.96 10.38 11.40
C VAL A 103 4.38 10.93 11.43
N SER A 104 5.17 10.49 12.41
CA SER A 104 6.54 10.97 12.62
C SER A 104 7.56 10.36 11.64
N GLY A 105 7.21 9.24 10.99
CA GLY A 105 8.15 8.43 10.21
C GLY A 105 9.19 7.70 11.09
N SER A 106 8.94 7.60 12.38
CA SER A 106 9.83 6.93 13.32
C SER A 106 9.65 5.42 13.28
N LEU A 107 10.65 4.71 12.78
CA LEU A 107 10.66 3.24 12.78
C LEU A 107 10.92 2.63 14.17
N ALA A 108 11.24 3.44 15.18
CA ALA A 108 11.61 2.95 16.51
C ALA A 108 10.40 2.78 17.45
N HIS A 109 9.32 3.53 17.25
CA HIS A 109 8.22 3.66 18.20
C HIS A 109 6.84 3.59 17.54
N GLY A 110 6.71 2.96 16.37
CA GLY A 110 5.43 2.87 15.65
C GLY A 110 4.33 2.17 16.45
N ILE A 111 4.68 1.16 17.27
CA ILE A 111 3.72 0.43 18.10
C ILE A 111 3.10 1.32 19.18
N GLU A 112 3.92 2.14 19.84
CA GLU A 112 3.49 3.11 20.87
C GLU A 112 2.69 4.26 20.22
N GLU A 113 3.03 4.62 19.00
CA GLU A 113 2.39 5.68 18.21
C GLU A 113 1.26 5.16 17.30
N ARG A 114 0.78 3.94 17.48
CA ARG A 114 -0.18 3.27 16.58
C ARG A 114 -1.45 4.09 16.30
N ASP A 115 -1.88 4.94 17.21
CA ASP A 115 -3.07 5.78 17.03
C ASP A 115 -2.85 6.85 15.94
N THR A 116 -1.59 7.23 15.68
CA THR A 116 -1.24 8.14 14.58
C THR A 116 -1.46 7.50 13.21
N TYR A 117 -1.34 6.16 13.11
CA TYR A 117 -1.66 5.43 11.88
C TYR A 117 -3.16 5.42 11.59
N VAL A 118 -4.00 5.37 12.62
CA VAL A 118 -5.46 5.50 12.46
C VAL A 118 -5.80 6.90 11.95
N GLU A 119 -5.16 7.94 12.50
CA GLU A 119 -5.36 9.32 12.04
C GLU A 119 -4.86 9.49 10.59
N MET A 120 -3.70 8.93 10.25
CA MET A 120 -3.18 8.90 8.87
C MET A 120 -4.18 8.22 7.93
N ALA A 121 -4.72 7.07 8.31
CA ALA A 121 -5.70 6.35 7.50
C ALA A 121 -6.97 7.18 7.28
N ARG A 122 -7.46 7.83 8.32
CA ARG A 122 -8.62 8.73 8.26
C ARG A 122 -8.38 9.90 7.29
N GLN A 123 -7.18 10.51 7.36
CA GLN A 123 -6.81 11.61 6.45
C GLN A 123 -6.68 11.13 5.00
N ILE A 124 -6.07 9.96 4.75
CA ILE A 124 -5.99 9.37 3.41
C ILE A 124 -7.39 9.12 2.83
N CYS A 125 -8.29 8.53 3.62
CA CYS A 125 -9.67 8.31 3.19
C CYS A 125 -10.41 9.63 2.91
N ALA A 126 -10.24 10.63 3.77
CA ALA A 126 -10.89 11.93 3.60
C ALA A 126 -10.36 12.71 2.39
N GLU A 127 -9.04 12.66 2.12
CA GLU A 127 -8.42 13.40 1.01
C GLU A 127 -8.64 12.71 -0.34
N TYR A 128 -8.57 11.37 -0.39
CA TYR A 128 -8.56 10.63 -1.65
C TYR A 128 -9.83 9.81 -1.91
N GLY A 129 -10.66 9.58 -0.89
CA GLY A 129 -11.89 8.79 -1.03
C GLY A 129 -11.66 7.28 -1.03
N CYS A 130 -10.51 6.80 -0.55
CA CYS A 130 -10.26 5.38 -0.34
C CYS A 130 -11.26 4.79 0.66
N LYS A 131 -11.74 3.58 0.39
CA LYS A 131 -12.68 2.86 1.27
C LYS A 131 -11.98 2.25 2.48
N LYS A 132 -10.76 1.77 2.26
CA LYS A 132 -9.94 1.15 3.33
C LYS A 132 -8.50 1.63 3.24
N VAL A 133 -7.84 1.70 4.39
CA VAL A 133 -6.39 1.92 4.48
C VAL A 133 -5.78 0.84 5.36
N ALA A 134 -4.67 0.27 4.93
CA ALA A 134 -3.89 -0.68 5.71
C ALA A 134 -2.45 -0.23 5.90
N SER A 135 -1.84 -0.65 7.00
CA SER A 135 -0.46 -0.32 7.32
C SER A 135 0.23 -1.47 8.04
N VAL A 136 1.53 -1.57 7.84
CA VAL A 136 2.41 -2.33 8.73
C VAL A 136 3.01 -1.37 9.74
N VAL A 137 2.72 -1.61 11.01
CA VAL A 137 3.22 -0.84 12.16
C VAL A 137 4.43 -1.57 12.75
N ARG A 138 5.54 -0.87 12.94
CA ARG A 138 6.80 -1.53 13.31
C ARG A 138 7.56 -0.77 14.39
N ASN A 139 8.24 -1.54 15.26
CA ASN A 139 9.36 -1.06 16.06
C ASN A 139 10.62 -1.80 15.62
N ILE A 140 11.54 -1.12 14.97
CA ILE A 140 12.80 -1.68 14.52
C ILE A 140 13.87 -1.32 15.55
N SER A 141 14.26 -2.28 16.37
CA SER A 141 15.30 -2.09 17.38
C SER A 141 16.71 -2.36 16.82
N CYS A 142 16.83 -3.33 15.90
CA CYS A 142 18.06 -3.62 15.15
C CYS A 142 17.70 -4.39 13.85
N VAL A 143 18.72 -4.70 13.05
CA VAL A 143 18.53 -5.38 11.75
C VAL A 143 17.87 -6.76 11.91
N GLU A 144 18.21 -7.47 12.98
CA GLU A 144 17.81 -8.86 13.22
C GLU A 144 16.56 -8.97 14.12
N ARG A 145 16.11 -7.90 14.75
CA ARG A 145 14.99 -7.95 15.69
C ARG A 145 14.09 -6.73 15.58
N SER A 146 12.81 -7.01 15.39
CA SER A 146 11.77 -5.98 15.28
C SER A 146 10.42 -6.49 15.75
N ILE A 147 9.56 -5.56 16.16
CA ILE A 147 8.17 -5.87 16.49
C ILE A 147 7.30 -5.44 15.31
N TRP A 148 6.40 -6.31 14.89
CA TRP A 148 5.53 -6.12 13.75
C TRP A 148 4.06 -6.26 14.13
N MET A 149 3.22 -5.37 13.63
CA MET A 149 1.78 -5.35 13.83
C MET A 149 1.12 -4.89 12.52
N GLY A 150 -0.02 -5.46 12.17
CA GLY A 150 -0.86 -4.96 11.08
C GLY A 150 -1.93 -4.01 11.57
N MET A 151 -2.34 -3.06 10.74
CA MET A 151 -3.50 -2.19 10.95
C MET A 151 -4.37 -2.19 9.71
N LEU A 152 -5.69 -2.21 9.90
CA LEU A 152 -6.70 -2.00 8.87
C LEU A 152 -7.71 -0.96 9.38
N PHE A 153 -8.03 0.03 8.55
CA PHE A 153 -9.05 1.04 8.79
C PHE A 153 -10.12 0.96 7.71
N ASP A 154 -11.38 1.06 8.09
CA ASP A 154 -12.53 1.11 7.18
C ASP A 154 -13.20 2.47 7.27
N ALA A 155 -13.32 3.14 6.13
CA ALA A 155 -13.87 4.50 6.06
C ALA A 155 -15.40 4.53 6.20
N GLU A 156 -16.10 3.45 5.82
CA GLU A 156 -17.56 3.39 5.88
C GLU A 156 -18.05 3.27 7.31
N SER A 157 -17.47 2.36 8.09
CA SER A 157 -17.82 2.17 9.51
C SER A 157 -17.09 3.14 10.44
N GLY A 158 -15.93 3.68 10.01
CA GLY A 158 -15.00 4.42 10.86
C GLY A 158 -14.22 3.54 11.84
N GLU A 159 -14.38 2.23 11.76
CA GLU A 159 -13.71 1.26 12.63
C GLU A 159 -12.28 0.97 12.16
N HIS A 160 -11.48 0.46 13.09
CA HIS A 160 -10.13 0.02 12.81
C HIS A 160 -9.76 -1.20 13.63
N TRP A 161 -8.87 -2.02 13.09
CA TRP A 161 -8.41 -3.26 13.70
C TRP A 161 -6.88 -3.30 13.68
N PHE A 162 -6.32 -3.73 14.79
CA PHE A 162 -4.91 -4.05 14.91
C PHE A 162 -4.74 -5.54 15.15
N SER A 163 -3.74 -6.13 14.50
CA SER A 163 -3.29 -7.47 14.89
C SER A 163 -2.58 -7.42 16.25
N PRO A 164 -2.33 -8.57 16.90
CA PRO A 164 -1.32 -8.65 17.94
C PRO A 164 0.04 -8.14 17.46
N ALA A 165 0.85 -7.60 18.37
CA ALA A 165 2.23 -7.26 18.12
C ALA A 165 3.10 -8.53 18.22
N HIS A 166 3.94 -8.77 17.24
CA HIS A 166 4.80 -9.96 17.15
C HIS A 166 6.26 -9.56 17.21
N ASP A 167 7.00 -10.11 18.17
CA ASP A 167 8.45 -9.98 18.25
C ASP A 167 9.10 -10.98 17.28
N VAL A 168 9.81 -10.45 16.28
CA VAL A 168 10.30 -11.24 15.13
C VAL A 168 11.82 -11.19 15.07
N HIS A 169 12.43 -12.39 14.98
CA HIS A 169 13.82 -12.52 14.55
C HIS A 169 13.87 -12.51 13.03
N VAL A 170 14.41 -11.42 12.47
CA VAL A 170 14.39 -11.18 11.02
C VAL A 170 15.60 -11.87 10.37
N LEU A 171 15.34 -12.84 9.51
CA LEU A 171 16.35 -13.47 8.65
C LEU A 171 16.51 -12.71 7.33
N GLU A 172 15.38 -12.31 6.70
CA GLU A 172 15.37 -11.60 5.43
C GLU A 172 14.18 -10.61 5.36
N GLY A 173 14.50 -9.30 5.30
CA GLY A 173 13.48 -8.23 5.31
C GLY A 173 12.85 -7.92 3.94
N VAL A 174 13.45 -8.40 2.83
CA VAL A 174 12.95 -8.09 1.48
C VAL A 174 11.59 -8.75 1.25
N ALA A 175 10.67 -7.99 0.63
CA ALA A 175 9.31 -8.43 0.29
C ALA A 175 8.37 -8.74 1.47
N ALA A 176 8.72 -8.37 2.71
CA ALA A 176 7.81 -8.52 3.84
C ALA A 176 6.53 -7.67 3.68
N GLY A 177 6.67 -6.43 3.15
CA GLY A 177 5.53 -5.60 2.77
C GLY A 177 4.68 -6.24 1.67
N ASP A 178 5.33 -6.78 0.63
CA ASP A 178 4.61 -7.47 -0.45
C ASP A 178 3.84 -8.70 0.06
N ALA A 179 4.40 -9.44 1.02
CA ALA A 179 3.73 -10.57 1.67
C ALA A 179 2.52 -10.11 2.51
N PHE A 180 2.64 -9.01 3.26
CA PHE A 180 1.51 -8.39 3.96
C PHE A 180 0.40 -8.02 2.97
N ASN A 181 0.75 -7.34 1.88
CA ASN A 181 -0.18 -6.88 0.86
C ASN A 181 -0.91 -8.07 0.20
N ALA A 182 -0.17 -9.13 -0.14
CA ALA A 182 -0.74 -10.35 -0.71
C ALA A 182 -1.70 -11.04 0.27
N GLY A 183 -1.31 -11.15 1.54
CA GLY A 183 -2.16 -11.70 2.60
C GLY A 183 -3.43 -10.90 2.80
N LEU A 184 -3.33 -9.57 2.82
CA LEU A 184 -4.49 -8.68 2.95
C LEU A 184 -5.46 -8.84 1.76
N VAL A 185 -4.95 -8.78 0.53
CA VAL A 185 -5.79 -8.95 -0.67
C VAL A 185 -6.45 -10.32 -0.67
N HIS A 186 -5.70 -11.39 -0.34
CA HIS A 186 -6.28 -12.74 -0.21
C HIS A 186 -7.43 -12.79 0.80
N ALA A 187 -7.24 -12.23 1.97
CA ALA A 187 -8.27 -12.23 3.01
C ALA A 187 -9.52 -11.45 2.58
N LEU A 188 -9.34 -10.28 1.96
CA LEU A 188 -10.44 -9.43 1.52
C LEU A 188 -11.27 -10.05 0.38
N ILE A 189 -10.64 -10.73 -0.58
CA ILE A 189 -11.36 -11.40 -1.68
C ILE A 189 -12.04 -12.71 -1.24
N ASN A 190 -11.70 -13.24 -0.07
CA ASN A 190 -12.34 -14.42 0.53
C ASN A 190 -13.26 -14.05 1.69
N ASP A 191 -13.67 -12.78 1.80
CA ASP A 191 -14.65 -12.27 2.75
C ASP A 191 -14.29 -12.58 4.22
N PHE A 192 -13.01 -12.52 4.59
CA PHE A 192 -12.59 -12.66 5.98
C PHE A 192 -13.15 -11.50 6.81
N ASP A 193 -13.48 -11.78 8.08
CA ASP A 193 -13.73 -10.72 9.05
C ASP A 193 -12.53 -9.75 9.10
N PRO A 194 -12.74 -8.44 9.25
CA PRO A 194 -11.65 -7.45 9.21
C PRO A 194 -10.51 -7.71 10.20
N GLN A 195 -10.84 -8.23 11.41
CA GLN A 195 -9.82 -8.62 12.39
C GLN A 195 -8.99 -9.81 11.89
N ASP A 196 -9.64 -10.80 11.29
CA ASP A 196 -8.96 -11.96 10.71
C ASP A 196 -8.16 -11.60 9.48
N ALA A 197 -8.65 -10.66 8.66
CA ALA A 197 -7.92 -10.16 7.50
C ALA A 197 -6.59 -9.51 7.89
N VAL A 198 -6.58 -8.64 8.90
CA VAL A 198 -5.34 -8.00 9.36
C VAL A 198 -4.42 -9.00 10.05
N ASN A 199 -4.96 -9.98 10.79
CA ASN A 199 -4.18 -11.06 11.41
C ASN A 199 -3.51 -11.94 10.35
N TYR A 200 -4.23 -12.30 9.30
CA TYR A 200 -3.71 -13.09 8.20
C TYR A 200 -2.62 -12.35 7.42
N ALA A 201 -2.84 -11.08 7.11
CA ALA A 201 -1.89 -10.24 6.41
C ALA A 201 -0.55 -10.12 7.16
N ILE A 202 -0.59 -9.86 8.47
CA ILE A 202 0.64 -9.74 9.25
C ILE A 202 1.34 -11.11 9.43
N ALA A 203 0.58 -12.20 9.55
CA ALA A 203 1.15 -13.54 9.63
C ALA A 203 1.91 -13.88 8.34
N ALA A 204 1.37 -13.56 7.17
CA ALA A 204 2.07 -13.74 5.89
C ALA A 204 3.38 -12.94 5.82
N SER A 205 3.37 -11.69 6.32
CA SER A 205 4.57 -10.85 6.43
C SER A 205 5.63 -11.45 7.34
N ILE A 206 5.22 -11.93 8.52
CA ILE A 206 6.12 -12.52 9.51
C ILE A 206 6.75 -13.81 9.00
N LEU A 207 5.97 -14.69 8.38
CA LEU A 207 6.47 -15.91 7.74
C LEU A 207 7.50 -15.61 6.64
N LYS A 208 7.40 -14.47 5.97
CA LYS A 208 8.39 -14.03 4.98
C LYS A 208 9.67 -13.52 5.64
N LEU A 209 9.58 -12.97 6.85
CA LEU A 209 10.72 -12.43 7.59
C LEU A 209 11.59 -13.53 8.23
N THR A 210 10.99 -14.65 8.56
CA THR A 210 11.61 -15.82 9.23
C THR A 210 11.89 -16.94 8.25
#